data_10740b3d39ea3902d669ae223a5a5f45
#
_entry.id   10740b3d39ea3902d669ae223a5a5f45
#
_cell.length_a   1.000
_cell.length_b   1.000
_cell.length_c   1.000
_cell.angle_alpha   90.00
_cell.angle_beta   90.00
_cell.angle_gamma   90.00
#
_symmetry.space_group_name_H-M   'P 1'
#
loop_
_entity.id
_entity.type
_entity.pdbx_description
1 polymer ?
#
loop_
_entity_poly.entity_id
_entity_poly.type
_entity_poly.pdbx_seq_one_letter_code
_entity_poly.pdbx_strand_id
1 'polypeptide(L)'
;MVLPINWRHALSFEEGGYRDTEEDPAHNEFNLLDITPDTLPNVRNIVSDVMLDIPYYMSDHQPKMIAAVIREANRVYKLWCSNNPGFSQEGRVHMIAHSLGSVMAVDILSKQPTRIPDHLSDPTRLDLDVENLDHLLFNTHNLTLAGSPAGFFLLLRKAQLMPRIDSQSAAAEEDPTALTDTICGRQGQYGCLAVENIYNVINGYDPVAYRMNAAVDSSYATSLKKANIPSATTGWFSSSLFGGTGSSASAASAQPPPVVRLPSNVELETHNFTREEVAEKRMLLLNDNAQIDFFLKYGGGPLEIQYLTMLGAHSSYWTLRDFVRFIVVETGRKPGKKGTVPGMRAVKNKVALGQGGGSAHLR
;
A
#
# COMPACT_ATOMS: atom_id res chain seq x y z
N MET A 1 -7.42 -15.85 7.19
CA MET A 1 -7.64 -16.54 5.90
C MET A 1 -7.10 -15.67 4.78
N VAL A 2 -6.45 -16.24 3.77
CA VAL A 2 -6.03 -15.54 2.53
C VAL A 2 -6.83 -16.16 1.39
N LEU A 3 -7.50 -15.31 0.61
CA LEU A 3 -8.33 -15.72 -0.52
C LEU A 3 -7.74 -15.10 -1.79
N PRO A 4 -7.38 -15.90 -2.80
CA PRO A 4 -6.87 -15.38 -4.06
C PRO A 4 -7.97 -14.74 -4.90
N ILE A 5 -7.66 -13.62 -5.56
CA ILE A 5 -8.53 -12.98 -6.55
C ILE A 5 -8.00 -13.36 -7.92
N ASN A 6 -8.66 -14.33 -8.56
CA ASN A 6 -8.27 -14.85 -9.87
C ASN A 6 -9.00 -14.12 -11.00
N TRP A 7 -8.59 -12.89 -11.28
CA TRP A 7 -9.19 -12.06 -12.32
C TRP A 7 -8.69 -12.36 -13.73
N ARG A 8 -7.52 -13.01 -13.87
CA ARG A 8 -6.88 -13.28 -15.18
C ARG A 8 -7.66 -14.30 -16.03
N HIS A 9 -8.44 -15.19 -15.42
CA HIS A 9 -9.23 -16.15 -16.19
C HIS A 9 -10.33 -15.49 -17.06
N ALA A 10 -10.69 -14.25 -16.75
CA ALA A 10 -11.62 -13.46 -17.55
C ALA A 10 -10.93 -12.72 -18.72
N LEU A 11 -9.60 -12.86 -18.86
CA LEU A 11 -8.78 -12.15 -19.85
C LEU A 11 -7.84 -13.15 -20.53
N SER A 12 -7.87 -13.24 -21.83
CA SER A 12 -6.95 -14.09 -22.60
C SER A 12 -5.81 -13.24 -23.16
N PHE A 13 -4.73 -13.08 -22.39
CA PHE A 13 -3.53 -12.35 -22.83
C PHE A 13 -2.80 -13.08 -23.99
N GLU A 14 -2.91 -14.41 -24.04
CA GLU A 14 -2.29 -15.24 -25.07
C GLU A 14 -2.93 -15.05 -26.44
N GLU A 15 -4.21 -14.70 -26.48
CA GLU A 15 -5.02 -14.50 -27.70
C GLU A 15 -5.23 -12.99 -27.99
N GLY A 16 -4.44 -12.09 -27.41
CA GLY A 16 -4.50 -10.66 -27.69
C GLY A 16 -5.51 -9.88 -26.86
N GLY A 17 -6.11 -10.45 -25.83
CA GLY A 17 -6.95 -9.72 -24.87
C GLY A 17 -8.24 -10.38 -24.45
N TYR A 18 -9.22 -9.56 -24.09
CA TYR A 18 -10.52 -9.98 -23.59
C TYR A 18 -11.32 -10.70 -24.67
N ARG A 19 -11.76 -11.93 -24.41
CA ARG A 19 -12.75 -12.61 -25.25
C ARG A 19 -14.10 -11.93 -25.06
N ASP A 20 -14.42 -10.96 -25.90
CA ASP A 20 -15.80 -10.58 -26.09
C ASP A 20 -16.48 -11.68 -26.92
N THR A 21 -17.61 -12.13 -26.43
CA THR A 21 -18.44 -13.13 -27.07
C THR A 21 -18.73 -12.75 -28.54
N GLU A 22 -18.29 -13.57 -29.43
CA GLU A 22 -18.76 -13.81 -30.82
C GLU A 22 -18.49 -12.78 -31.92
N GLU A 23 -18.09 -11.51 -31.68
CA GLU A 23 -18.04 -10.52 -32.78
C GLU A 23 -16.80 -9.58 -32.76
N ASP A 24 -15.62 -10.00 -32.27
CA ASP A 24 -14.43 -9.19 -32.48
C ASP A 24 -13.78 -9.51 -33.84
N PRO A 25 -13.89 -8.61 -34.84
CA PRO A 25 -13.32 -8.84 -36.18
C PRO A 25 -11.79 -8.73 -36.22
N ALA A 26 -11.15 -8.42 -35.10
CA ALA A 26 -9.69 -8.30 -34.97
C ALA A 26 -9.06 -9.56 -34.34
N HIS A 27 -9.37 -10.74 -34.89
CA HIS A 27 -8.59 -11.94 -34.59
C HIS A 27 -7.21 -11.81 -35.20
N ASN A 28 -6.18 -11.74 -34.36
CA ASN A 28 -4.83 -12.00 -34.82
C ASN A 28 -4.73 -13.48 -35.25
N GLU A 29 -4.19 -13.76 -36.44
CA GLU A 29 -3.91 -15.12 -36.91
C GLU A 29 -2.74 -15.77 -36.12
N PHE A 30 -2.11 -15.05 -35.17
CA PHE A 30 -1.00 -15.52 -34.37
C PHE A 30 -1.23 -15.16 -32.88
N ASN A 31 -0.62 -15.94 -32.02
CA ASN A 31 -0.65 -15.74 -30.53
C ASN A 31 0.74 -15.42 -29.96
N LEU A 32 0.81 -15.20 -28.66
CA LEU A 32 2.06 -14.87 -27.98
C LEU A 32 3.14 -15.96 -28.14
N LEU A 33 2.74 -17.24 -28.16
CA LEU A 33 3.69 -18.35 -28.32
C LEU A 33 4.33 -18.33 -29.69
N ASP A 34 3.56 -17.99 -30.75
CA ASP A 34 4.05 -17.94 -32.12
C ASP A 34 5.15 -16.88 -32.33
N ILE A 35 5.10 -15.79 -31.55
CA ILE A 35 6.09 -14.71 -31.62
C ILE A 35 7.18 -14.80 -30.53
N THR A 36 7.10 -15.79 -29.63
CA THR A 36 8.07 -15.95 -28.56
C THR A 36 9.19 -16.91 -28.96
N PRO A 37 10.46 -16.46 -29.06
CA PRO A 37 11.58 -17.35 -29.35
C PRO A 37 11.79 -18.41 -28.26
N ASP A 38 12.21 -19.61 -28.63
CA ASP A 38 12.40 -20.76 -27.73
C ASP A 38 13.58 -20.63 -26.75
N THR A 39 14.35 -19.52 -26.82
CA THR A 39 15.52 -19.29 -25.98
C THR A 39 15.14 -18.70 -24.62
N LEU A 40 15.84 -19.16 -23.56
CA LEU A 40 15.68 -18.64 -22.18
C LEU A 40 14.22 -18.65 -21.65
N PRO A 41 13.49 -19.77 -21.70
CA PRO A 41 12.06 -19.79 -21.42
C PRO A 41 11.71 -19.24 -20.03
N ASN A 42 12.46 -19.55 -18.99
CA ASN A 42 12.21 -19.05 -17.64
C ASN A 42 12.37 -17.52 -17.51
N VAL A 43 13.33 -16.93 -18.22
CA VAL A 43 13.53 -15.48 -18.25
C VAL A 43 12.40 -14.81 -19.02
N ARG A 44 12.03 -15.38 -20.17
CA ARG A 44 10.98 -14.84 -21.01
C ARG A 44 9.61 -14.87 -20.34
N ASN A 45 9.28 -15.95 -19.62
CA ASN A 45 8.02 -16.01 -18.87
C ASN A 45 7.91 -14.87 -17.83
N ILE A 46 8.96 -14.61 -17.05
CA ILE A 46 8.96 -13.52 -16.08
C ILE A 46 8.89 -12.15 -16.77
N VAL A 47 9.65 -11.98 -17.87
CA VAL A 47 9.65 -10.74 -18.64
C VAL A 47 8.27 -10.55 -19.31
N SER A 48 7.68 -11.59 -19.87
CA SER A 48 6.36 -11.54 -20.50
C SER A 48 5.28 -11.18 -19.49
N ASP A 49 5.29 -11.80 -18.30
CA ASP A 49 4.29 -11.52 -17.26
C ASP A 49 4.31 -10.07 -16.78
N VAL A 50 5.49 -9.42 -16.75
CA VAL A 50 5.61 -8.03 -16.32
C VAL A 50 5.52 -7.05 -17.48
N MET A 51 6.20 -7.35 -18.60
CA MET A 51 6.32 -6.43 -19.74
C MET A 51 5.07 -6.39 -20.62
N LEU A 52 4.28 -7.46 -20.68
CA LEU A 52 3.03 -7.47 -21.44
C LEU A 52 1.87 -6.87 -20.63
N ASP A 53 1.82 -7.16 -19.35
CA ASP A 53 0.75 -6.65 -18.47
C ASP A 53 0.72 -5.12 -18.42
N ILE A 54 1.88 -4.47 -18.36
CA ILE A 54 1.95 -3.00 -18.23
C ILE A 54 1.43 -2.27 -19.48
N PRO A 55 1.92 -2.54 -20.70
CA PRO A 55 1.37 -1.93 -21.92
C PRO A 55 -0.12 -2.24 -22.09
N TYR A 56 -0.54 -3.46 -21.81
CA TYR A 56 -1.94 -3.86 -21.89
C TYR A 56 -2.81 -3.07 -20.90
N TYR A 57 -2.34 -2.89 -19.65
CA TYR A 57 -3.00 -2.05 -18.66
C TYR A 57 -2.99 -0.56 -19.05
N MET A 58 -2.00 -0.10 -19.79
CA MET A 58 -1.93 1.29 -20.28
C MET A 58 -2.75 1.53 -21.55
N SER A 59 -3.33 0.50 -22.13
CA SER A 59 -4.19 0.57 -23.33
C SER A 59 -5.67 0.77 -22.94
N ASP A 60 -6.53 0.75 -23.94
CA ASP A 60 -7.99 0.83 -23.79
C ASP A 60 -8.60 -0.36 -23.01
N HIS A 61 -7.81 -1.38 -22.71
CA HIS A 61 -8.23 -2.55 -21.93
C HIS A 61 -8.25 -2.32 -20.41
N GLN A 62 -7.65 -1.23 -19.92
CA GLN A 62 -7.59 -0.91 -18.48
C GLN A 62 -8.98 -1.00 -17.79
N PRO A 63 -10.06 -0.38 -18.30
CA PRO A 63 -11.37 -0.46 -17.65
C PRO A 63 -11.89 -1.88 -17.49
N LYS A 64 -11.68 -2.73 -18.50
CA LYS A 64 -12.09 -4.14 -18.49
C LYS A 64 -11.30 -4.93 -17.42
N MET A 65 -9.99 -4.69 -17.32
CA MET A 65 -9.15 -5.30 -16.28
C MET A 65 -9.60 -4.90 -14.88
N ILE A 66 -9.84 -3.61 -14.64
CA ILE A 66 -10.33 -3.08 -13.36
C ILE A 66 -11.69 -3.71 -13.00
N ALA A 67 -12.63 -3.74 -13.95
CA ALA A 67 -13.93 -4.36 -13.75
C ALA A 67 -13.83 -5.86 -13.42
N ALA A 68 -12.92 -6.60 -14.05
CA ALA A 68 -12.68 -8.01 -13.76
C ALA A 68 -12.18 -8.23 -12.32
N VAL A 69 -11.26 -7.37 -11.84
CA VAL A 69 -10.77 -7.43 -10.44
C VAL A 69 -11.89 -7.12 -9.46
N ILE A 70 -12.66 -6.05 -9.68
CA ILE A 70 -13.76 -5.65 -8.79
C ILE A 70 -14.80 -6.77 -8.71
N ARG A 71 -15.24 -7.31 -9.86
CA ARG A 71 -16.21 -8.39 -9.94
C ARG A 71 -15.76 -9.63 -9.17
N GLU A 72 -14.53 -10.10 -9.40
CA GLU A 72 -14.01 -11.27 -8.73
C GLU A 72 -13.83 -11.03 -7.22
N ALA A 73 -13.32 -9.86 -6.81
CA ALA A 73 -13.20 -9.51 -5.41
C ALA A 73 -14.55 -9.47 -4.69
N ASN A 74 -15.56 -8.86 -5.32
CA ASN A 74 -16.93 -8.81 -4.77
C ASN A 74 -17.57 -10.20 -4.70
N ARG A 75 -17.35 -11.04 -5.73
CA ARG A 75 -17.82 -12.43 -5.73
C ARG A 75 -17.23 -13.23 -4.56
N VAL A 76 -15.91 -13.15 -4.37
CA VAL A 76 -15.21 -13.83 -3.28
C VAL A 76 -15.68 -13.30 -1.92
N TYR A 77 -15.84 -11.98 -1.77
CA TYR A 77 -16.34 -11.36 -0.54
C TYR A 77 -17.76 -11.80 -0.21
N LYS A 78 -18.67 -11.79 -1.18
CA LYS A 78 -20.06 -12.26 -1.01
C LYS A 78 -20.10 -13.73 -0.57
N LEU A 79 -19.32 -14.60 -1.20
CA LEU A 79 -19.21 -16.01 -0.82
C LEU A 79 -18.65 -16.19 0.60
N TRP A 80 -17.65 -15.39 0.97
CA TRP A 80 -17.09 -15.42 2.32
C TRP A 80 -18.13 -15.03 3.37
N CYS A 81 -18.83 -13.91 3.18
CA CYS A 81 -19.88 -13.45 4.09
C CYS A 81 -21.03 -14.44 4.21
N SER A 82 -21.42 -15.10 3.11
CA SER A 82 -22.47 -16.13 3.12
C SER A 82 -22.10 -17.35 3.98
N ASN A 83 -20.80 -17.68 4.05
CA ASN A 83 -20.32 -18.81 4.85
C ASN A 83 -19.83 -18.40 6.26
N ASN A 84 -19.77 -17.09 6.54
CA ASN A 84 -19.32 -16.56 7.83
C ASN A 84 -20.26 -15.45 8.30
N PRO A 85 -21.43 -15.80 8.86
CA PRO A 85 -22.41 -14.83 9.34
C PRO A 85 -21.79 -13.83 10.32
N GLY A 86 -22.12 -12.54 10.18
CA GLY A 86 -21.59 -11.45 11.01
C GLY A 86 -20.26 -10.87 10.51
N PHE A 87 -19.58 -11.51 9.55
CA PHE A 87 -18.30 -11.02 9.07
C PHE A 87 -18.38 -9.63 8.41
N SER A 88 -19.47 -9.34 7.71
CA SER A 88 -19.67 -8.03 7.07
C SER A 88 -19.74 -6.86 8.08
N GLN A 89 -20.12 -7.12 9.34
CA GLN A 89 -20.23 -6.13 10.41
C GLN A 89 -18.95 -6.04 11.26
N GLU A 90 -18.34 -7.18 11.58
CA GLU A 90 -17.25 -7.27 12.56
C GLU A 90 -15.89 -7.59 11.93
N GLY A 91 -15.90 -8.11 10.69
CA GLY A 91 -14.70 -8.54 9.98
C GLY A 91 -13.90 -7.37 9.42
N ARG A 92 -12.58 -7.57 9.32
CA ARG A 92 -11.67 -6.63 8.65
C ARG A 92 -11.12 -7.26 7.39
N VAL A 93 -11.20 -6.52 6.28
CA VAL A 93 -10.64 -6.93 5.00
C VAL A 93 -9.32 -6.21 4.78
N HIS A 94 -8.30 -6.98 4.42
CA HIS A 94 -6.98 -6.50 4.05
C HIS A 94 -6.67 -6.95 2.63
N MET A 95 -6.00 -6.11 1.85
CA MET A 95 -5.60 -6.43 0.48
C MET A 95 -4.09 -6.59 0.40
N ILE A 96 -3.65 -7.63 -0.29
CA ILE A 96 -2.24 -7.83 -0.68
C ILE A 96 -2.21 -7.80 -2.20
N ALA A 97 -1.50 -6.85 -2.76
CA ALA A 97 -1.43 -6.63 -4.20
C ALA A 97 0.03 -6.68 -4.68
N HIS A 98 0.30 -7.54 -5.64
CA HIS A 98 1.64 -7.78 -6.18
C HIS A 98 1.77 -7.23 -7.60
N SER A 99 2.93 -6.68 -7.92
CA SER A 99 3.28 -6.23 -9.28
C SER A 99 2.21 -5.29 -9.87
N LEU A 100 1.73 -5.55 -11.10
CA LEU A 100 0.65 -4.78 -11.72
C LEU A 100 -0.63 -4.75 -10.88
N GLY A 101 -0.95 -5.84 -10.15
CA GLY A 101 -2.10 -5.86 -9.24
C GLY A 101 -2.08 -4.73 -8.23
N SER A 102 -0.88 -4.23 -7.85
CA SER A 102 -0.74 -3.07 -6.97
C SER A 102 -1.17 -1.76 -7.63
N VAL A 103 -0.92 -1.59 -8.93
CA VAL A 103 -1.37 -0.43 -9.70
C VAL A 103 -2.88 -0.44 -9.84
N MET A 104 -3.45 -1.63 -10.13
CA MET A 104 -4.90 -1.84 -10.20
C MET A 104 -5.58 -1.53 -8.86
N ALA A 105 -5.00 -1.98 -7.75
CA ALA A 105 -5.50 -1.67 -6.41
C ALA A 105 -5.48 -0.16 -6.12
N VAL A 106 -4.42 0.55 -6.51
CA VAL A 106 -4.33 2.02 -6.39
C VAL A 106 -5.43 2.70 -7.23
N ASP A 107 -5.69 2.22 -8.45
CA ASP A 107 -6.73 2.78 -9.32
C ASP A 107 -8.13 2.57 -8.73
N ILE A 108 -8.45 1.32 -8.32
CA ILE A 108 -9.72 0.96 -7.70
C ILE A 108 -9.94 1.79 -6.43
N LEU A 109 -8.98 1.80 -5.51
CA LEU A 109 -9.13 2.46 -4.22
C LEU A 109 -9.08 4.00 -4.30
N SER A 110 -8.57 4.57 -5.39
CA SER A 110 -8.70 5.99 -5.67
C SER A 110 -10.15 6.39 -5.99
N LYS A 111 -10.91 5.52 -6.66
CA LYS A 111 -12.31 5.73 -7.04
C LYS A 111 -13.29 5.20 -5.99
N GLN A 112 -12.86 4.24 -5.17
CA GLN A 112 -13.64 3.62 -4.12
C GLN A 112 -14.32 4.66 -3.23
N PRO A 113 -15.60 4.53 -2.86
CA PRO A 113 -16.21 5.32 -1.79
C PRO A 113 -15.38 5.24 -0.50
N THR A 114 -15.24 6.33 0.23
CA THR A 114 -14.49 6.33 1.50
C THR A 114 -15.08 5.33 2.48
N ARG A 115 -16.40 5.14 2.40
CA ARG A 115 -17.15 4.11 3.10
C ARG A 115 -18.14 3.45 2.16
N ILE A 116 -18.32 2.16 2.34
CA ILE A 116 -19.41 1.46 1.67
C ILE A 116 -20.74 1.96 2.23
N PRO A 117 -21.68 2.36 1.36
CA PRO A 117 -23.01 2.76 1.79
C PRO A 117 -23.72 1.68 2.62
N ASP A 118 -24.47 2.07 3.64
CA ASP A 118 -25.13 1.14 4.58
C ASP A 118 -26.02 0.11 3.88
N HIS A 119 -26.70 0.50 2.79
CA HIS A 119 -27.56 -0.40 2.02
C HIS A 119 -26.77 -1.48 1.26
N LEU A 120 -25.44 -1.32 1.08
CA LEU A 120 -24.53 -2.30 0.48
C LEU A 120 -23.67 -3.04 1.50
N SER A 121 -23.80 -2.70 2.80
CA SER A 121 -22.93 -3.22 3.86
C SER A 121 -23.11 -4.73 4.13
N ASP A 122 -24.26 -5.30 3.78
CA ASP A 122 -24.52 -6.75 3.88
C ASP A 122 -24.71 -7.36 2.49
N PRO A 123 -23.64 -7.87 1.87
CA PRO A 123 -23.69 -8.41 0.51
C PRO A 123 -24.53 -9.68 0.40
N THR A 124 -24.90 -10.32 1.53
CA THR A 124 -25.71 -11.56 1.53
C THR A 124 -27.19 -11.28 1.30
N ARG A 125 -27.65 -10.07 1.63
CA ARG A 125 -29.04 -9.63 1.48
C ARG A 125 -29.35 -8.98 0.13
N LEU A 126 -28.31 -8.74 -0.65
CA LEU A 126 -28.44 -8.02 -1.90
C LEU A 126 -28.65 -9.03 -3.02
N ASP A 127 -29.80 -8.91 -3.70
CA ASP A 127 -30.02 -9.49 -5.04
C ASP A 127 -29.31 -8.59 -6.05
N LEU A 128 -28.04 -8.30 -5.76
CA LEU A 128 -27.21 -7.44 -6.57
C LEU A 128 -26.65 -8.24 -7.71
N ASP A 129 -26.82 -7.71 -8.88
CA ASP A 129 -25.99 -8.01 -10.03
C ASP A 129 -24.57 -7.47 -9.71
N VAL A 130 -23.76 -8.29 -9.02
CA VAL A 130 -22.38 -8.00 -8.60
C VAL A 130 -21.51 -7.69 -9.82
N GLU A 131 -21.99 -8.04 -11.01
CA GLU A 131 -21.28 -7.89 -12.27
C GLU A 131 -21.17 -6.43 -12.74
N ASN A 132 -22.10 -5.56 -12.30
CA ASN A 132 -22.18 -4.18 -12.76
C ASN A 132 -21.70 -3.14 -11.75
N LEU A 133 -21.05 -3.56 -10.65
CA LEU A 133 -20.50 -2.63 -9.66
C LEU A 133 -19.13 -2.11 -10.10
N ASP A 134 -18.92 -0.80 -9.95
CA ASP A 134 -17.68 -0.08 -10.25
C ASP A 134 -16.76 0.09 -9.02
N HIS A 135 -17.13 -0.50 -7.88
CA HIS A 135 -16.42 -0.42 -6.61
C HIS A 135 -16.49 -1.73 -5.81
N LEU A 136 -15.61 -1.87 -4.83
CA LEU A 136 -15.59 -3.01 -3.92
C LEU A 136 -16.74 -2.91 -2.90
N LEU A 137 -17.31 -4.05 -2.51
CA LEU A 137 -18.39 -4.15 -1.50
C LEU A 137 -17.86 -4.16 -0.05
N PHE A 138 -16.60 -3.86 0.16
CA PHE A 138 -15.97 -3.85 1.48
C PHE A 138 -15.03 -2.67 1.65
N ASN A 139 -14.85 -2.25 2.89
CA ASN A 139 -13.83 -1.28 3.27
C ASN A 139 -12.48 -1.98 3.42
N THR A 140 -11.43 -1.38 2.89
CA THR A 140 -10.06 -1.93 2.99
C THR A 140 -9.35 -1.31 4.17
N HIS A 141 -8.98 -2.12 5.18
CA HIS A 141 -8.20 -1.65 6.33
C HIS A 141 -6.74 -1.46 5.97
N ASN A 142 -6.05 -2.53 5.56
CA ASN A 142 -4.66 -2.44 5.14
C ASN A 142 -4.53 -2.83 3.67
N LEU A 143 -3.83 -2.00 2.90
CA LEU A 143 -3.34 -2.32 1.57
C LEU A 143 -1.85 -2.58 1.65
N THR A 144 -1.42 -3.80 1.37
CA THR A 144 -0.01 -4.16 1.27
C THR A 144 0.36 -4.35 -0.19
N LEU A 145 1.25 -3.51 -0.69
CA LEU A 145 1.84 -3.60 -2.02
C LEU A 145 3.15 -4.38 -1.93
N ALA A 146 3.35 -5.36 -2.79
CA ALA A 146 4.56 -6.16 -2.86
C ALA A 146 5.15 -6.10 -4.28
N GLY A 147 6.43 -5.78 -4.43
CA GLY A 147 7.05 -5.67 -5.75
C GLY A 147 6.35 -4.66 -6.67
N SER A 148 5.97 -3.52 -6.13
CA SER A 148 5.00 -2.61 -6.75
C SER A 148 5.65 -1.57 -7.65
N PRO A 149 5.20 -1.42 -8.91
CA PRO A 149 5.52 -0.28 -9.77
C PRO A 149 4.63 0.96 -9.51
N ALA A 150 3.73 0.95 -8.53
CA ALA A 150 2.76 2.01 -8.30
C ALA A 150 3.39 3.40 -8.10
N GLY A 151 4.57 3.47 -7.47
CA GLY A 151 5.34 4.72 -7.35
C GLY A 151 5.69 5.34 -8.71
N PHE A 152 6.03 4.52 -9.69
CA PHE A 152 6.28 4.94 -11.06
C PHE A 152 4.99 5.42 -11.75
N PHE A 153 3.87 4.72 -11.55
CA PHE A 153 2.57 5.14 -12.10
C PHE A 153 2.06 6.45 -11.50
N LEU A 154 2.27 6.68 -10.19
CA LEU A 154 2.01 7.99 -9.57
C LEU A 154 2.81 9.10 -10.24
N LEU A 155 4.11 8.86 -10.50
CA LEU A 155 4.97 9.81 -11.21
C LEU A 155 4.47 10.09 -12.64
N LEU A 156 4.14 9.06 -13.42
CA LEU A 156 3.63 9.21 -14.78
C LEU A 156 2.33 10.02 -14.85
N ARG A 157 1.42 9.80 -13.88
CA ARG A 157 0.14 10.52 -13.79
C ARG A 157 0.27 11.88 -13.08
N LYS A 158 1.48 12.30 -12.68
CA LYS A 158 1.74 13.53 -11.90
C LYS A 158 0.86 13.60 -10.65
N ALA A 159 0.60 12.46 -10.02
CA ALA A 159 -0.25 12.30 -8.85
C ALA A 159 0.57 12.22 -7.57
N GLN A 160 -0.02 12.68 -6.48
CA GLN A 160 0.50 12.49 -5.13
C GLN A 160 -0.28 11.40 -4.40
N LEU A 161 0.39 10.70 -3.50
CA LEU A 161 -0.27 9.81 -2.57
C LEU A 161 -0.79 10.64 -1.39
N MET A 162 -2.10 10.68 -1.20
CA MET A 162 -2.77 11.52 -0.22
C MET A 162 -3.78 10.71 0.61
N PRO A 163 -3.95 11.02 1.90
CA PRO A 163 -5.05 10.47 2.69
C PRO A 163 -6.40 11.05 2.25
N ARG A 164 -7.48 10.33 2.53
CA ARG A 164 -8.86 10.81 2.31
C ARG A 164 -9.30 11.80 3.38
N ILE A 165 -10.00 12.86 2.98
CA ILE A 165 -10.54 13.87 3.90
C ILE A 165 -11.57 13.28 4.88
N ASP A 166 -12.31 12.27 4.45
CA ASP A 166 -13.32 11.60 5.28
C ASP A 166 -12.80 10.28 5.86
N SER A 167 -11.47 10.12 5.95
CA SER A 167 -10.84 8.95 6.53
C SER A 167 -11.24 8.75 8.00
N GLN A 168 -11.38 7.49 8.39
CA GLN A 168 -11.65 7.08 9.76
C GLN A 168 -10.53 6.18 10.29
N SER A 169 -9.33 6.37 9.76
CA SER A 169 -8.15 5.73 10.33
C SER A 169 -7.98 6.14 11.80
N ALA A 170 -7.30 5.32 12.59
CA ALA A 170 -7.01 5.65 13.99
C ALA A 170 -6.25 6.98 14.12
N ALA A 171 -5.42 7.34 13.15
CA ALA A 171 -4.73 8.65 13.14
C ALA A 171 -5.70 9.82 12.88
N ALA A 172 -6.75 9.61 12.08
CA ALA A 172 -7.80 10.61 11.86
C ALA A 172 -8.67 10.81 13.10
N GLU A 173 -8.93 9.75 13.87
CA GLU A 173 -9.63 9.83 15.15
C GLU A 173 -8.78 10.52 16.24
N GLU A 174 -7.46 10.25 16.27
CA GLU A 174 -6.53 10.90 17.21
C GLU A 174 -6.33 12.39 16.91
N ASP A 175 -6.35 12.81 15.65
CA ASP A 175 -6.20 14.21 15.23
C ASP A 175 -7.19 14.60 14.11
N PRO A 176 -8.45 14.87 14.45
CA PRO A 176 -9.45 15.32 13.46
C PRO A 176 -9.09 16.64 12.78
N THR A 177 -8.21 17.46 13.37
CA THR A 177 -7.79 18.75 12.79
C THR A 177 -6.88 18.56 11.57
N ALA A 178 -6.31 17.36 11.39
CA ALA A 178 -5.54 17.01 10.21
C ALA A 178 -6.42 16.76 8.97
N LEU A 179 -7.73 16.58 9.10
CA LEU A 179 -8.64 16.31 8.00
C LEU A 179 -9.04 17.62 7.28
N THR A 180 -8.08 18.23 6.59
CA THR A 180 -8.25 19.47 5.83
C THR A 180 -7.90 19.27 4.37
N ASP A 181 -8.45 20.11 3.46
CA ASP A 181 -8.12 20.09 2.03
C ASP A 181 -6.61 20.33 1.74
N THR A 182 -5.88 20.95 2.67
CA THR A 182 -4.42 21.13 2.56
C THR A 182 -3.67 19.82 2.76
N ILE A 183 -4.18 18.94 3.62
CA ILE A 183 -3.52 17.68 4.02
C ILE A 183 -4.09 16.52 3.21
N CYS A 184 -5.40 16.48 3.01
CA CYS A 184 -6.15 15.36 2.45
C CYS A 184 -6.61 15.63 1.02
N GLY A 185 -6.88 14.56 0.29
CA GLY A 185 -7.53 14.60 -1.02
C GLY A 185 -8.93 13.99 -0.98
N ARG A 186 -9.59 13.98 -2.15
CA ARG A 186 -10.99 13.56 -2.30
C ARG A 186 -11.12 12.29 -3.12
N GLN A 187 -12.25 11.62 -3.01
CA GLN A 187 -12.64 10.49 -3.86
C GLN A 187 -12.50 10.84 -5.34
N GLY A 188 -12.02 9.88 -6.14
CA GLY A 188 -11.80 10.05 -7.58
C GLY A 188 -10.44 10.67 -7.94
N GLN A 189 -9.74 11.30 -6.99
CA GLN A 189 -8.38 11.77 -7.20
C GLN A 189 -7.41 10.58 -7.17
N TYR A 190 -6.69 10.33 -8.26
CA TYR A 190 -5.71 9.24 -8.34
C TYR A 190 -4.61 9.39 -7.28
N GLY A 191 -4.36 8.34 -6.52
CA GLY A 191 -3.44 8.34 -5.38
C GLY A 191 -4.08 8.75 -4.05
N CYS A 192 -5.36 9.17 -4.04
CA CYS A 192 -6.10 9.40 -2.81
C CYS A 192 -6.93 8.17 -2.45
N LEU A 193 -6.36 7.26 -1.65
CA LEU A 193 -6.86 5.91 -1.46
C LEU A 193 -7.87 5.79 -0.33
N ALA A 194 -8.92 4.98 -0.53
CA ALA A 194 -9.87 4.60 0.51
C ALA A 194 -9.31 3.42 1.33
N VAL A 195 -8.32 3.68 2.17
CA VAL A 195 -7.68 2.71 3.06
C VAL A 195 -7.30 3.36 4.39
N GLU A 196 -7.18 2.56 5.45
CA GLU A 196 -6.68 3.06 6.73
C GLU A 196 -5.15 3.04 6.79
N ASN A 197 -4.52 1.99 6.26
CA ASN A 197 -3.06 1.87 6.19
C ASN A 197 -2.61 1.35 4.84
N ILE A 198 -1.57 1.97 4.26
CA ILE A 198 -0.88 1.51 3.07
C ILE A 198 0.56 1.11 3.42
N TYR A 199 1.00 -0.05 2.93
CA TYR A 199 2.34 -0.58 3.09
C TYR A 199 2.92 -0.89 1.71
N ASN A 200 4.12 -0.43 1.44
CA ASN A 200 4.88 -0.77 0.23
C ASN A 200 6.09 -1.61 0.63
N VAL A 201 6.01 -2.90 0.38
CA VAL A 201 7.06 -3.85 0.76
C VAL A 201 7.98 -4.10 -0.42
N ILE A 202 9.25 -3.80 -0.23
CA ILE A 202 10.27 -3.76 -1.28
C ILE A 202 11.34 -4.83 -1.00
N ASN A 203 11.53 -5.74 -1.94
CA ASN A 203 12.76 -6.51 -2.03
C ASN A 203 13.80 -5.64 -2.77
N GLY A 204 14.95 -5.39 -2.16
CA GLY A 204 15.97 -4.49 -2.71
C GLY A 204 16.58 -4.94 -4.06
N TYR A 205 16.39 -6.21 -4.43
CA TYR A 205 16.85 -6.78 -5.71
C TYR A 205 15.74 -6.86 -6.77
N ASP A 206 14.51 -6.47 -6.43
CA ASP A 206 13.38 -6.47 -7.35
C ASP A 206 13.43 -5.23 -8.26
N PRO A 207 13.65 -5.40 -9.58
CA PRO A 207 13.76 -4.27 -10.50
C PRO A 207 12.43 -3.56 -10.77
N VAL A 208 11.30 -4.18 -10.42
CA VAL A 208 9.95 -3.66 -10.64
C VAL A 208 9.47 -2.81 -9.46
N ALA A 209 10.06 -3.01 -8.27
CA ALA A 209 9.63 -2.35 -7.05
C ALA A 209 10.14 -0.90 -6.94
N TYR A 210 9.21 0.06 -6.81
CA TYR A 210 9.53 1.47 -6.63
C TYR A 210 9.13 1.95 -5.22
N ARG A 211 9.86 2.95 -4.71
CA ARG A 211 9.54 3.63 -3.45
C ARG A 211 8.35 4.57 -3.61
N MET A 212 7.57 4.74 -2.55
CA MET A 212 6.36 5.56 -2.56
C MET A 212 6.35 6.68 -1.50
N ASN A 213 7.24 6.68 -0.51
CA ASN A 213 7.30 7.77 0.48
C ASN A 213 7.44 9.15 -0.20
N ALA A 214 8.23 9.25 -1.28
CA ALA A 214 8.43 10.50 -2.02
C ALA A 214 7.16 10.98 -2.76
N ALA A 215 6.22 10.08 -3.06
CA ALA A 215 4.93 10.44 -3.65
C ALA A 215 4.00 11.15 -2.65
N VAL A 216 4.26 11.04 -1.35
CA VAL A 216 3.58 11.82 -0.30
C VAL A 216 4.25 13.18 -0.12
N ASP A 217 5.55 13.19 0.17
CA ASP A 217 6.40 14.38 0.22
C ASP A 217 7.87 13.99 0.04
N SER A 218 8.55 14.60 -0.93
CA SER A 218 9.93 14.26 -1.28
C SER A 218 10.94 14.67 -0.22
N SER A 219 10.72 15.80 0.45
CA SER A 219 11.60 16.30 1.51
C SER A 219 11.50 15.43 2.76
N TYR A 220 10.27 15.08 3.14
CA TYR A 220 10.03 14.15 4.24
C TYR A 220 10.65 12.78 3.97
N ALA A 221 10.42 12.21 2.78
CA ALA A 221 10.99 10.93 2.38
C ALA A 221 12.53 10.90 2.46
N THR A 222 13.18 12.00 2.06
CA THR A 222 14.65 12.13 2.13
C THR A 222 15.15 12.20 3.57
N SER A 223 14.36 12.74 4.49
CA SER A 223 14.70 12.80 5.91
C SER A 223 14.62 11.45 6.64
N LEU A 224 13.89 10.47 6.07
CA LEU A 224 13.66 9.18 6.70
C LEU A 224 14.85 8.22 6.57
N LYS A 225 15.10 7.46 7.63
CA LYS A 225 15.94 6.27 7.57
C LYS A 225 15.20 5.14 6.86
N LYS A 226 15.94 4.31 6.13
CA LYS A 226 15.41 3.09 5.51
C LYS A 226 14.83 2.15 6.60
N ALA A 227 13.53 1.85 6.51
CA ALA A 227 12.88 0.91 7.40
C ALA A 227 13.07 -0.52 6.91
N ASN A 228 13.83 -1.32 7.62
CA ASN A 228 13.99 -2.74 7.32
C ASN A 228 12.99 -3.55 8.14
N ILE A 229 12.28 -4.47 7.48
CA ILE A 229 11.44 -5.46 8.15
C ILE A 229 12.35 -6.33 9.04
N PRO A 230 12.05 -6.47 10.34
CA PRO A 230 12.86 -7.26 11.24
C PRO A 230 12.89 -8.74 10.81
N SER A 231 14.09 -9.33 10.75
CA SER A 231 14.25 -10.73 10.36
C SER A 231 13.71 -11.70 11.42
N ALA A 232 13.24 -12.85 10.97
CA ALA A 232 12.75 -13.94 11.80
C ALA A 232 13.81 -14.47 12.80
N THR A 233 15.09 -14.30 12.48
CA THR A 233 16.21 -14.78 13.31
C THR A 233 16.55 -13.86 14.49
N THR A 234 16.11 -12.62 14.46
CA THR A 234 16.28 -11.70 15.58
C THR A 234 15.04 -11.77 16.47
N GLY A 235 15.11 -12.37 17.63
CA GLY A 235 14.08 -12.62 18.66
C GLY A 235 12.92 -11.61 18.89
N TRP A 236 12.45 -11.01 17.83
CA TRP A 236 11.41 -9.96 17.81
C TRP A 236 10.07 -10.39 18.42
N PHE A 237 9.76 -11.68 18.33
CA PHE A 237 8.49 -12.21 18.87
C PHE A 237 8.51 -12.41 20.40
N SER A 238 9.68 -12.46 21.03
CA SER A 238 9.75 -12.78 22.48
C SER A 238 9.45 -11.60 23.41
N SER A 239 9.51 -10.37 22.93
CA SER A 239 9.35 -9.20 23.80
C SER A 239 8.00 -8.48 23.72
N SER A 240 7.13 -8.77 22.73
CA SER A 240 5.87 -8.01 22.59
C SER A 240 4.59 -8.83 22.73
N LEU A 241 4.65 -10.17 22.71
CA LEU A 241 3.47 -11.04 22.88
C LEU A 241 3.39 -11.79 24.22
N PHE A 242 4.52 -11.92 24.94
CA PHE A 242 4.53 -12.46 26.28
C PHE A 242 5.14 -11.41 27.23
N GLY A 243 4.26 -10.74 27.97
CA GLY A 243 4.65 -9.87 29.06
C GLY A 243 5.53 -10.61 30.07
N GLY A 244 6.84 -10.48 29.92
CA GLY A 244 7.87 -10.98 30.83
C GLY A 244 8.45 -9.81 31.61
N THR A 245 8.15 -9.77 32.91
CA THR A 245 8.73 -8.93 33.95
C THR A 245 10.25 -9.04 33.98
N GLY A 246 10.95 -7.89 34.04
CA GLY A 246 12.27 -7.84 34.63
C GLY A 246 13.35 -7.13 33.84
N SER A 247 13.57 -5.88 34.08
CA SER A 247 14.70 -5.29 34.80
C SER A 247 14.73 -3.79 34.62
N SER A 248 14.81 -3.16 35.77
CA SER A 248 14.88 -1.75 36.05
C SER A 248 16.09 -1.08 35.38
N ALA A 249 15.81 -0.03 34.58
CA ALA A 249 16.75 1.04 34.34
C ALA A 249 16.06 2.34 34.75
N SER A 250 16.69 3.06 35.66
CA SER A 250 16.28 4.27 36.35
C SER A 250 15.69 5.33 35.42
N ALA A 251 14.44 5.70 35.71
CA ALA A 251 13.81 6.88 35.16
C ALA A 251 14.31 8.13 35.87
N ALA A 252 14.96 9.02 35.14
CA ALA A 252 15.12 10.37 35.55
C ALA A 252 13.77 11.11 35.46
N SER A 253 13.26 11.56 36.57
CA SER A 253 12.02 12.34 36.68
C SER A 253 12.16 13.69 35.99
N ALA A 254 11.48 13.88 34.87
CA ALA A 254 11.22 15.20 34.31
C ALA A 254 9.87 15.68 34.83
N GLN A 255 9.88 16.76 35.61
CA GLN A 255 8.68 17.46 36.06
C GLN A 255 7.93 18.07 34.86
N PRO A 256 6.59 17.98 34.82
CA PRO A 256 5.82 18.66 33.78
C PRO A 256 5.90 20.20 33.98
N PRO A 257 5.93 20.95 32.86
CA PRO A 257 5.91 22.40 32.93
C PRO A 257 4.56 22.92 33.46
N PRO A 258 4.53 24.11 34.11
CA PRO A 258 3.33 24.66 34.70
C PRO A 258 2.29 25.02 33.63
N VAL A 259 1.04 24.60 33.87
CA VAL A 259 -0.11 24.96 33.04
C VAL A 259 -0.42 26.43 33.22
N VAL A 260 -0.09 27.27 32.26
CA VAL A 260 -0.56 28.63 32.15
C VAL A 260 -2.00 28.62 31.63
N ARG A 261 -2.95 28.98 32.47
CA ARG A 261 -4.33 29.27 32.07
C ARG A 261 -4.36 30.55 31.24
N LEU A 262 -4.64 30.44 29.95
CA LEU A 262 -4.93 31.57 29.09
C LEU A 262 -6.42 31.97 29.18
N PRO A 263 -6.76 33.26 29.06
CA PRO A 263 -8.14 33.73 29.06
C PRO A 263 -8.85 33.30 27.82
N SER A 264 -10.11 32.93 27.96
CA SER A 264 -11.03 32.52 26.87
C SER A 264 -11.38 33.71 25.99
N ASN A 265 -10.68 33.86 24.86
CA ASN A 265 -11.19 34.44 23.65
C ASN A 265 -11.04 33.39 22.57
N VAL A 266 -12.15 32.81 22.16
CA VAL A 266 -12.22 31.89 21.02
C VAL A 266 -12.11 32.73 19.76
N GLU A 267 -10.88 33.10 19.38
CA GLU A 267 -10.54 33.35 17.99
C GLU A 267 -10.29 31.97 17.39
N LEU A 268 -11.03 31.65 16.34
CA LEU A 268 -10.72 30.52 15.46
C LEU A 268 -9.35 30.80 14.84
N GLU A 269 -8.29 30.44 15.53
CA GLU A 269 -6.96 30.39 14.95
C GLU A 269 -6.99 29.34 13.84
N THR A 270 -7.01 29.78 12.60
CA THR A 270 -6.68 28.96 11.44
C THR A 270 -5.22 28.55 11.62
N HIS A 271 -5.00 27.34 12.08
CA HIS A 271 -3.65 26.80 12.30
C HIS A 271 -3.00 26.59 10.92
N ASN A 272 -2.14 27.51 10.51
CA ASN A 272 -1.31 27.37 9.32
C ASN A 272 -0.18 26.36 9.63
N PHE A 273 -0.38 25.09 9.21
CA PHE A 273 0.64 24.07 9.33
C PHE A 273 1.86 24.41 8.47
N THR A 274 3.06 24.19 9.00
CA THR A 274 4.28 24.22 8.22
C THR A 274 4.28 23.08 7.19
N ARG A 275 5.09 23.21 6.12
CA ARG A 275 5.22 22.15 5.10
C ARG A 275 5.61 20.80 5.71
N GLU A 276 6.48 20.80 6.71
CA GLU A 276 6.94 19.58 7.39
C GLU A 276 5.81 18.95 8.20
N GLU A 277 5.03 19.75 8.94
CA GLU A 277 3.86 19.27 9.68
C GLU A 277 2.80 18.67 8.74
N VAL A 278 2.55 19.30 7.60
CA VAL A 278 1.65 18.76 6.57
C VAL A 278 2.12 17.39 6.10
N ALA A 279 3.42 17.23 5.81
CA ALA A 279 3.98 15.97 5.36
C ALA A 279 3.90 14.87 6.43
N GLU A 280 4.17 15.20 7.69
CA GLU A 280 4.03 14.26 8.82
C GLU A 280 2.59 13.82 9.01
N LYS A 281 1.64 14.77 9.01
CA LYS A 281 0.22 14.47 9.16
C LYS A 281 -0.29 13.60 8.01
N ARG A 282 0.07 13.92 6.76
CA ARG A 282 -0.25 13.08 5.59
C ARG A 282 0.25 11.66 5.77
N MET A 283 1.51 11.51 6.18
CA MET A 283 2.14 10.21 6.34
C MET A 283 1.49 9.40 7.45
N LEU A 284 1.14 10.02 8.60
CA LEU A 284 0.44 9.37 9.69
C LEU A 284 -0.98 8.95 9.30
N LEU A 285 -1.71 9.78 8.54
CA LEU A 285 -3.03 9.44 8.02
C LEU A 285 -3.01 8.32 6.97
N LEU A 286 -1.87 8.11 6.31
CA LEU A 286 -1.68 7.03 5.33
C LEU A 286 -1.13 5.75 5.97
N ASN A 287 -0.40 5.86 7.09
CA ASN A 287 0.15 4.70 7.78
C ASN A 287 0.52 5.04 9.24
N ASP A 288 0.03 4.25 10.17
CA ASP A 288 0.29 4.37 11.61
C ASP A 288 1.80 4.39 11.99
N ASN A 289 2.67 3.87 11.12
CA ASN A 289 4.13 3.89 11.31
C ASN A 289 4.77 5.22 10.83
N ALA A 290 4.00 6.17 10.29
CA ALA A 290 4.45 7.41 9.68
C ALA A 290 5.45 7.20 8.52
N GLN A 291 5.36 6.08 7.83
CA GLN A 291 6.09 5.75 6.60
C GLN A 291 5.41 4.60 5.86
N ILE A 292 5.66 4.49 4.55
CA ILE A 292 4.98 3.53 3.68
C ILE A 292 5.97 2.48 3.15
N ASP A 293 7.24 2.85 2.92
CA ASP A 293 8.25 1.98 2.33
C ASP A 293 8.94 1.10 3.38
N PHE A 294 8.80 -0.22 3.23
CA PHE A 294 9.40 -1.22 4.11
C PHE A 294 10.25 -2.20 3.29
N PHE A 295 11.46 -2.45 3.73
CA PHE A 295 12.43 -3.24 2.99
C PHE A 295 12.65 -4.62 3.59
N LEU A 296 12.50 -5.64 2.75
CA LEU A 296 12.91 -6.99 3.10
C LEU A 296 14.44 -7.09 3.12
N LYS A 297 14.98 -7.77 4.14
CA LYS A 297 16.37 -8.17 4.17
C LYS A 297 16.49 -9.46 3.37
N TYR A 298 16.89 -9.35 2.12
CA TYR A 298 17.20 -10.51 1.31
C TYR A 298 18.67 -10.88 1.51
N GLY A 299 18.92 -12.14 1.91
CA GLY A 299 20.26 -12.66 2.08
C GLY A 299 20.86 -13.04 0.74
N GLY A 300 21.40 -12.08 0.00
CA GLY A 300 22.31 -12.38 -1.10
C GLY A 300 23.65 -12.84 -0.52
N GLY A 301 23.98 -14.12 -0.62
CA GLY A 301 25.34 -14.59 -0.37
C GLY A 301 26.29 -14.00 -1.41
N PRO A 302 27.61 -13.86 -1.11
CA PRO A 302 28.58 -13.27 -2.00
C PRO A 302 28.81 -14.03 -3.33
N LEU A 303 28.15 -15.18 -3.50
CA LEU A 303 28.26 -16.07 -4.67
C LEU A 303 26.97 -16.14 -5.51
N GLU A 304 25.88 -15.45 -5.15
CA GLU A 304 24.67 -15.44 -5.97
C GLU A 304 24.89 -14.57 -7.20
N ILE A 305 24.68 -15.15 -8.38
CA ILE A 305 24.76 -14.45 -9.65
C ILE A 305 23.63 -13.40 -9.65
N GLN A 306 24.00 -12.14 -9.60
CA GLN A 306 23.13 -10.97 -9.39
C GLN A 306 21.91 -10.97 -10.30
N TYR A 307 22.05 -11.39 -11.56
CA TYR A 307 20.95 -11.43 -12.54
C TYR A 307 19.90 -12.51 -12.23
N LEU A 308 20.32 -13.70 -11.77
CA LEU A 308 19.38 -14.76 -11.40
C LEU A 308 18.62 -14.39 -10.12
N THR A 309 19.29 -13.72 -9.20
CA THR A 309 18.67 -13.19 -7.97
C THR A 309 17.63 -12.12 -8.29
N MET A 310 17.89 -11.23 -9.26
CA MET A 310 16.94 -10.20 -9.68
C MET A 310 15.67 -10.79 -10.29
N LEU A 311 15.79 -11.80 -11.14
CA LEU A 311 14.64 -12.46 -11.76
C LEU A 311 13.76 -13.18 -10.75
N GLY A 312 14.37 -13.85 -9.76
CA GLY A 312 13.64 -14.48 -8.68
C GLY A 312 13.09 -13.53 -7.62
N ALA A 313 13.68 -12.33 -7.48
CA ALA A 313 13.32 -11.40 -6.42
C ALA A 313 11.89 -10.89 -6.55
N HIS A 314 11.41 -10.66 -7.77
CA HIS A 314 10.05 -10.17 -8.04
C HIS A 314 8.94 -11.15 -7.63
N SER A 315 9.17 -12.46 -7.75
CA SER A 315 8.22 -13.51 -7.34
C SER A 315 8.45 -14.03 -5.92
N SER A 316 9.57 -13.68 -5.28
CA SER A 316 10.01 -14.26 -4.01
C SER A 316 9.17 -13.87 -2.80
N TYR A 317 8.38 -12.79 -2.85
CA TYR A 317 7.60 -12.28 -1.70
C TYR A 317 6.80 -13.37 -1.00
N TRP A 318 6.16 -14.24 -1.78
CA TRP A 318 5.28 -15.30 -1.26
C TRP A 318 6.02 -16.42 -0.49
N THR A 319 7.32 -16.58 -0.73
CA THR A 319 8.17 -17.58 -0.08
C THR A 319 9.01 -17.00 1.07
N LEU A 320 9.08 -15.68 1.19
CA LEU A 320 9.86 -15.00 2.21
C LEU A 320 9.15 -15.00 3.57
N ARG A 321 9.71 -15.70 4.55
CA ARG A 321 9.14 -15.77 5.91
C ARG A 321 8.95 -14.41 6.56
N ASP A 322 9.85 -13.46 6.30
CA ASP A 322 9.79 -12.11 6.85
C ASP A 322 8.61 -11.32 6.27
N PHE A 323 8.28 -11.53 4.98
CA PHE A 323 7.09 -10.96 4.36
C PHE A 323 5.81 -11.51 4.97
N VAL A 324 5.67 -12.83 5.05
CA VAL A 324 4.48 -13.48 5.64
C VAL A 324 4.28 -13.02 7.09
N ARG A 325 5.36 -12.98 7.87
CA ARG A 325 5.32 -12.51 9.25
C ARG A 325 4.91 -11.04 9.34
N PHE A 326 5.44 -10.18 8.47
CA PHE A 326 5.05 -8.78 8.38
C PHE A 326 3.54 -8.65 8.17
N ILE A 327 2.97 -9.38 7.21
CA ILE A 327 1.53 -9.39 6.96
C ILE A 327 0.75 -9.79 8.20
N VAL A 328 1.12 -10.90 8.85
CA VAL A 328 0.43 -11.41 10.06
C VAL A 328 0.45 -10.37 11.18
N VAL A 329 1.58 -9.70 11.40
CA VAL A 329 1.71 -8.70 12.46
C VAL A 329 0.88 -7.46 12.16
N GLU A 330 1.00 -6.90 10.95
CA GLU A 330 0.31 -5.65 10.59
C GLU A 330 -1.20 -5.85 10.43
N THR A 331 -1.68 -7.04 10.05
CA THR A 331 -3.12 -7.34 10.01
C THR A 331 -3.70 -7.69 11.38
N GLY A 332 -2.89 -8.26 12.28
CA GLY A 332 -3.33 -8.71 13.62
C GLY A 332 -3.22 -7.66 14.73
N ARG A 333 -2.43 -6.59 14.53
CA ARG A 333 -2.26 -5.56 15.54
C ARG A 333 -3.49 -4.66 15.71
N LYS A 334 -3.59 -3.99 16.85
CA LYS A 334 -4.56 -2.91 17.03
C LYS A 334 -4.20 -1.70 16.14
N PRO A 335 -5.21 -1.08 15.48
CA PRO A 335 -4.98 0.17 14.74
C PRO A 335 -4.39 1.27 15.63
N GLY A 336 -3.76 2.25 14.99
CA GLY A 336 -3.17 3.40 15.62
C GLY A 336 -1.69 3.24 15.97
N LYS A 337 -1.02 4.38 16.15
CA LYS A 337 0.43 4.48 16.40
C LYS A 337 0.90 3.65 17.60
N LYS A 338 0.07 3.53 18.63
CA LYS A 338 0.40 2.75 19.84
C LYS A 338 0.52 1.26 19.57
N GLY A 339 -0.27 0.75 18.61
CA GLY A 339 -0.24 -0.66 18.21
C GLY A 339 0.93 -1.04 17.29
N THR A 340 1.68 -0.06 16.76
CA THR A 340 2.79 -0.32 15.83
C THR A 340 4.01 -0.89 16.53
N VAL A 341 4.76 -1.71 15.78
CA VAL A 341 6.05 -2.23 16.24
C VAL A 341 7.10 -1.12 16.23
N PRO A 342 7.80 -0.83 17.35
CA PRO A 342 8.73 0.31 17.42
C PRO A 342 9.80 0.33 16.32
N GLY A 343 10.34 -0.83 15.92
CA GLY A 343 11.35 -0.93 14.87
C GLY A 343 10.83 -0.65 13.45
N MET A 344 9.50 -0.55 13.27
CA MET A 344 8.85 -0.26 12.00
C MET A 344 8.46 1.22 11.87
N ARG A 345 8.51 1.99 12.96
CA ARG A 345 8.14 3.41 12.95
C ARG A 345 9.16 4.24 12.18
N ALA A 346 8.68 5.31 11.58
CA ALA A 346 9.54 6.30 10.91
C ALA A 346 10.58 6.87 11.87
N VAL A 347 11.82 6.90 11.42
CA VAL A 347 12.94 7.51 12.12
C VAL A 347 13.60 8.51 11.19
N LYS A 348 13.66 9.78 11.59
CA LYS A 348 14.38 10.81 10.83
C LYS A 348 15.89 10.66 11.00
N ASN A 349 16.65 10.97 9.98
CA ASN A 349 18.08 11.15 10.05
C ASN A 349 18.36 12.34 10.97
N LYS A 350 19.32 12.22 11.88
CA LYS A 350 19.82 13.39 12.61
C LYS A 350 20.42 14.34 11.59
N VAL A 351 19.83 15.51 11.40
CA VAL A 351 20.48 16.59 10.67
C VAL A 351 21.77 16.90 11.43
N ALA A 352 22.91 16.78 10.77
CA ALA A 352 24.16 17.27 11.34
C ALA A 352 24.02 18.79 11.46
N LEU A 353 23.75 19.27 12.65
CA LEU A 353 23.87 20.68 13.03
C LEU A 353 25.36 20.99 12.97
N GLY A 354 25.84 21.48 11.83
CA GLY A 354 27.24 21.88 11.70
C GLY A 354 27.59 22.24 10.26
N GLN A 355 27.68 23.54 10.03
CA GLN A 355 28.31 24.32 8.97
C GLN A 355 27.33 25.04 8.03
N GLY A 356 26.64 26.03 8.62
CA GLY A 356 26.28 27.21 7.84
C GLY A 356 27.51 28.14 7.81
N GLY A 357 28.01 28.44 6.61
CA GLY A 357 29.04 29.43 6.39
C GLY A 357 29.96 29.09 5.22
N GLY A 358 29.56 29.49 4.01
CA GLY A 358 30.43 29.33 2.81
C GLY A 358 29.75 29.90 1.59
N SER A 359 29.80 31.23 1.50
CA SER A 359 29.84 32.11 0.31
C SER A 359 29.57 31.48 -1.05
N ALA A 360 28.46 31.92 -1.66
CA ALA A 360 28.25 31.87 -3.10
C ALA A 360 29.35 32.66 -3.83
N HIS A 361 30.08 32.04 -4.73
CA HIS A 361 30.71 32.68 -5.86
C HIS A 361 30.16 32.06 -7.15
N LEU A 362 29.53 32.96 -7.90
CA LEU A 362 29.16 32.84 -9.29
C LEU A 362 30.34 32.41 -10.17
N ARG A 363 30.13 31.42 -10.99
CA ARG A 363 30.52 31.41 -12.40
C ARG A 363 29.63 30.49 -13.21
#